data_7b29a4f70c50e3156d8d0072b9b89863
#
_entry.id   7b29a4f70c50e3156d8d0072b9b89863
#
_cell.length_a   1.000
_cell.length_b   1.000
_cell.length_c   1.000
_cell.angle_alpha   90.00
_cell.angle_beta   90.00
_cell.angle_gamma   90.00
#
_symmetry.space_group_name_H-M   'P 1'
#
loop_
_entity.id
_entity.type
_entity.pdbx_description
1 polymer ?
#
loop_
_entity_poly.entity_id
_entity_poly.type
_entity_poly.pdbx_seq_one_letter_code
_entity_poly.pdbx_strand_id
1 'polypeptide(L)'
;MNFILSEMTFLRYYMPLIIEAKNRGIRSRVFVGRNNKYNNPRAFVDYIGDLSRVHKFEILDLDEAHKYAGIVFLVEGVEHNKVDNSKTRIVSLTYMTDYSGLYDSYVNKVDHIVLPSKSFAKAYNKNSPKNLYLGSPKYDVELNEEEILRKYDLSGSKKALVIAPRSRDLGNAKLAQIYKTLNSHGLEVLVKTRGKDPLAKSLHGDKYFTDPSWYPHTTMELIHISDIVVNFSSTAIKECVMLRTPLINFHIKPFEKPLKFLYEYDYCENFGKEFSENQLQNAINRLTNQDLGDTFNISIEKHLFTGSSSKRILDYLELY
;
A
#
# COMPACT_ATOMS: atom_id res chain seq x y z
N MET A 1 -10.19 0.88 -21.27
CA MET A 1 -10.33 0.29 -19.92
C MET A 1 -11.04 1.26 -19.00
N ASN A 2 -11.80 0.76 -18.06
CA ASN A 2 -12.65 1.54 -17.18
C ASN A 2 -12.25 1.25 -15.72
N PHE A 3 -12.18 2.28 -14.88
CA PHE A 3 -11.73 2.20 -13.48
C PHE A 3 -12.77 2.88 -12.58
N ILE A 4 -13.31 2.17 -11.60
CA ILE A 4 -14.32 2.71 -10.68
C ILE A 4 -13.61 3.24 -9.43
N LEU A 5 -13.51 4.55 -9.31
CA LEU A 5 -12.84 5.23 -8.21
C LEU A 5 -13.84 5.70 -7.16
N SER A 6 -14.20 4.82 -6.25
CA SER A 6 -15.05 5.14 -5.11
C SER A 6 -14.28 5.72 -3.92
N GLU A 7 -12.98 5.45 -3.82
CA GLU A 7 -12.09 5.98 -2.81
C GLU A 7 -10.73 6.38 -3.40
N MET A 8 -10.17 7.51 -2.94
CA MET A 8 -8.85 8.00 -3.39
C MET A 8 -7.72 6.99 -3.17
N THR A 9 -7.83 6.20 -2.12
CA THR A 9 -6.86 5.14 -1.81
C THR A 9 -6.71 4.11 -2.92
N PHE A 10 -7.68 4.00 -3.83
CA PHE A 10 -7.63 3.07 -4.96
C PHE A 10 -6.77 3.57 -6.11
N LEU A 11 -6.47 4.86 -6.19
CA LEU A 11 -5.58 5.42 -7.22
C LEU A 11 -4.22 4.71 -7.26
N ARG A 12 -3.68 4.33 -6.12
CA ARG A 12 -2.40 3.60 -6.04
C ARG A 12 -2.41 2.22 -6.72
N TYR A 13 -3.60 1.65 -6.96
CA TYR A 13 -3.78 0.40 -7.71
C TYR A 13 -4.07 0.67 -9.18
N TYR A 14 -4.81 1.74 -9.47
CA TYR A 14 -5.24 2.06 -10.83
C TYR A 14 -4.17 2.78 -11.63
N MET A 15 -3.42 3.70 -11.01
CA MET A 15 -2.45 4.50 -11.75
C MET A 15 -1.39 3.67 -12.48
N PRO A 16 -0.77 2.62 -11.89
CA PRO A 16 0.16 1.78 -12.65
C PRO A 16 -0.48 1.06 -13.84
N LEU A 17 -1.74 0.60 -13.70
CA LEU A 17 -2.50 0.01 -14.82
C LEU A 17 -2.83 1.04 -15.90
N ILE A 18 -3.18 2.27 -15.52
CA ILE A 18 -3.47 3.37 -16.45
C ILE A 18 -2.22 3.75 -17.22
N ILE A 19 -1.07 3.81 -16.56
CA ILE A 19 0.22 4.11 -17.18
C ILE A 19 0.59 3.01 -18.17
N GLU A 20 0.50 1.75 -17.77
CA GLU A 20 0.77 0.61 -18.66
C GLU A 20 -0.21 0.56 -19.84
N ALA A 21 -1.49 0.81 -19.61
CA ALA A 21 -2.48 0.92 -20.68
C ALA A 21 -2.14 2.04 -21.66
N LYS A 22 -1.76 3.21 -21.16
CA LYS A 22 -1.30 4.33 -22.00
C LYS A 22 -0.11 3.94 -22.86
N ASN A 23 0.89 3.25 -22.30
CA ASN A 23 2.08 2.80 -23.02
C ASN A 23 1.72 1.83 -24.18
N ARG A 24 0.61 1.11 -24.04
CA ARG A 24 0.05 0.21 -25.09
C ARG A 24 -0.94 0.91 -26.03
N GLY A 25 -1.15 2.22 -25.89
CA GLY A 25 -2.13 2.96 -26.69
C GLY A 25 -3.60 2.66 -26.31
N ILE A 26 -3.85 2.07 -25.16
CA ILE A 26 -5.19 1.72 -24.69
C ILE A 26 -5.81 2.91 -23.94
N ARG A 27 -6.98 3.34 -24.36
CA ARG A 27 -7.71 4.44 -23.72
C ARG A 27 -8.23 4.03 -22.35
N SER A 28 -7.98 4.85 -21.34
CA SER A 28 -8.43 4.66 -19.96
C SER A 28 -9.48 5.69 -19.56
N ARG A 29 -10.51 5.27 -18.81
CA ARG A 29 -11.54 6.11 -18.21
C ARG A 29 -11.62 5.84 -16.73
N VAL A 30 -11.70 6.90 -15.92
CA VAL A 30 -11.85 6.83 -14.47
C VAL A 30 -13.21 7.41 -14.10
N PHE A 31 -14.07 6.59 -13.52
CA PHE A 31 -15.39 6.96 -13.07
C PHE A 31 -15.35 7.35 -11.60
N VAL A 32 -15.72 8.58 -11.29
CA VAL A 32 -15.58 9.18 -9.97
C VAL A 32 -16.93 9.45 -9.34
N GLY A 33 -17.15 8.93 -8.12
CA GLY A 33 -18.38 9.19 -7.38
C GLY A 33 -18.41 10.60 -6.76
N ARG A 34 -19.58 11.24 -6.81
CA ARG A 34 -19.79 12.58 -6.21
C ARG A 34 -19.74 12.58 -4.70
N ASN A 35 -20.07 11.46 -4.06
CA ASN A 35 -20.14 11.32 -2.59
C ASN A 35 -18.81 10.80 -2.02
N ASN A 36 -17.72 11.50 -2.30
CA ASN A 36 -16.44 11.13 -1.76
C ASN A 36 -16.38 11.46 -0.27
N LYS A 37 -16.06 10.49 0.58
CA LYS A 37 -15.95 10.61 2.05
C LYS A 37 -14.78 11.51 2.51
N TYR A 38 -14.10 12.19 1.59
CA TYR A 38 -12.97 13.07 1.88
C TYR A 38 -13.43 14.50 2.14
N ASN A 39 -12.87 15.10 3.17
CA ASN A 39 -13.26 16.42 3.68
C ASN A 39 -12.99 17.60 2.74
N ASN A 40 -12.40 17.39 1.56
CA ASN A 40 -12.15 18.44 0.58
C ASN A 40 -12.41 17.95 -0.86
N PRO A 41 -13.66 18.09 -1.36
CA PRO A 41 -14.01 17.70 -2.73
C PRO A 41 -13.20 18.44 -3.81
N ARG A 42 -12.80 19.70 -3.58
CA ARG A 42 -12.03 20.49 -4.56
C ARG A 42 -10.61 19.97 -4.71
N ALA A 43 -9.89 19.76 -3.60
CA ALA A 43 -8.53 19.18 -3.64
C ALA A 43 -8.51 17.81 -4.31
N PHE A 44 -9.58 17.05 -4.20
CA PHE A 44 -9.75 15.78 -4.90
C PHE A 44 -9.88 15.96 -6.41
N VAL A 45 -10.77 16.83 -6.86
CA VAL A 45 -11.01 17.09 -8.28
C VAL A 45 -9.74 17.64 -8.94
N ASP A 46 -9.05 18.56 -8.29
CA ASP A 46 -7.80 19.15 -8.78
C ASP A 46 -6.71 18.09 -8.89
N TYR A 47 -6.52 17.28 -7.86
CA TYR A 47 -5.51 16.23 -7.84
C TYR A 47 -5.71 15.19 -8.94
N ILE A 48 -6.95 14.70 -9.12
CA ILE A 48 -7.25 13.72 -10.18
C ILE A 48 -7.17 14.35 -11.56
N GLY A 49 -7.54 15.63 -11.68
CA GLY A 49 -7.40 16.41 -12.90
C GLY A 49 -5.96 16.57 -13.34
N ASP A 50 -5.05 16.81 -12.40
CA ASP A 50 -3.61 16.88 -12.67
C ASP A 50 -3.07 15.52 -13.16
N LEU A 51 -3.41 14.43 -12.47
CA LEU A 51 -3.05 13.08 -12.91
C LEU A 51 -3.60 12.77 -14.31
N SER A 52 -4.85 13.15 -14.59
CA SER A 52 -5.48 12.95 -15.90
C SER A 52 -4.73 13.69 -17.00
N ARG A 53 -4.31 14.93 -16.76
CA ARG A 53 -3.53 15.72 -17.73
C ARG A 53 -2.18 15.09 -18.05
N VAL A 54 -1.49 14.57 -17.02
CA VAL A 54 -0.18 13.94 -17.16
C VAL A 54 -0.29 12.55 -17.83
N HIS A 55 -1.20 11.73 -17.35
CA HIS A 55 -1.29 10.32 -17.76
C HIS A 55 -2.34 10.06 -18.86
N LYS A 56 -3.05 11.12 -19.32
CA LYS A 56 -3.97 11.07 -20.48
C LYS A 56 -5.11 10.08 -20.33
N PHE A 57 -5.81 10.10 -19.21
CA PHE A 57 -7.06 9.38 -19.02
C PHE A 57 -8.25 10.33 -18.93
N GLU A 58 -9.45 9.82 -19.19
CA GLU A 58 -10.70 10.57 -19.13
C GLU A 58 -11.33 10.43 -17.75
N ILE A 59 -11.88 11.52 -17.21
CA ILE A 59 -12.62 11.52 -15.93
C ILE A 59 -14.12 11.64 -16.27
N LEU A 60 -14.91 10.74 -15.72
CA LEU A 60 -16.36 10.65 -15.94
C LEU A 60 -17.09 10.52 -14.59
N ASP A 61 -18.40 10.80 -14.61
CA ASP A 61 -19.24 10.58 -13.44
C ASP A 61 -19.49 9.07 -13.24
N LEU A 62 -19.44 8.60 -12.00
CA LEU A 62 -19.68 7.20 -11.66
C LEU A 62 -21.06 6.70 -12.13
N ASP A 63 -22.07 7.56 -12.10
CA ASP A 63 -23.41 7.21 -12.52
C ASP A 63 -23.51 6.94 -14.04
N GLU A 64 -22.47 7.28 -14.80
CA GLU A 64 -22.39 6.97 -16.23
C GLU A 64 -21.72 5.62 -16.53
N ALA A 65 -21.11 4.97 -15.54
CA ALA A 65 -20.29 3.76 -15.74
C ALA A 65 -21.06 2.64 -16.46
N HIS A 66 -22.37 2.48 -16.19
CA HIS A 66 -23.24 1.49 -16.85
C HIS A 66 -23.39 1.68 -18.36
N LYS A 67 -23.06 2.85 -18.92
CA LYS A 67 -23.14 3.12 -20.37
C LYS A 67 -21.95 2.55 -21.14
N TYR A 68 -20.86 2.18 -20.46
CA TYR A 68 -19.60 1.81 -21.09
C TYR A 68 -19.36 0.31 -21.03
N ALA A 69 -19.00 -0.25 -22.17
CA ALA A 69 -18.61 -1.65 -22.31
C ALA A 69 -17.09 -1.86 -22.11
N GLY A 70 -16.68 -3.11 -22.03
CA GLY A 70 -15.30 -3.55 -21.99
C GLY A 70 -14.82 -3.97 -20.61
N ILE A 71 -13.51 -3.84 -20.33
CA ILE A 71 -12.94 -4.26 -19.05
C ILE A 71 -13.14 -3.15 -18.02
N VAL A 72 -13.66 -3.54 -16.85
CA VAL A 72 -13.86 -2.65 -15.71
C VAL A 72 -13.04 -3.15 -14.52
N PHE A 73 -12.20 -2.28 -13.96
CA PHE A 73 -11.45 -2.54 -12.75
C PHE A 73 -12.15 -1.96 -11.52
N LEU A 74 -12.29 -2.79 -10.51
CA LEU A 74 -12.79 -2.44 -9.18
C LEU A 74 -11.71 -2.77 -8.14
N VAL A 75 -11.86 -2.23 -6.93
CA VAL A 75 -11.12 -2.71 -5.76
C VAL A 75 -12.11 -3.31 -4.79
N GLU A 76 -11.86 -4.56 -4.32
CA GLU A 76 -12.72 -5.31 -3.40
C GLU A 76 -14.19 -5.43 -3.87
N GLY A 77 -14.43 -5.44 -5.18
CA GLY A 77 -15.77 -5.51 -5.75
C GLY A 77 -16.67 -4.30 -5.44
N VAL A 78 -16.13 -3.22 -4.90
CA VAL A 78 -16.89 -2.02 -4.53
C VAL A 78 -17.52 -1.39 -5.77
N GLU A 79 -18.78 -0.98 -5.67
CA GLU A 79 -19.59 -0.38 -6.76
C GLU A 79 -19.81 -1.30 -7.98
N HIS A 80 -19.69 -2.63 -7.83
CA HIS A 80 -19.97 -3.58 -8.93
C HIS A 80 -21.36 -3.41 -9.53
N ASN A 81 -22.31 -2.90 -8.76
CA ASN A 81 -23.70 -2.63 -9.20
C ASN A 81 -23.85 -1.39 -10.07
N LYS A 82 -22.80 -0.58 -10.23
CA LYS A 82 -22.77 0.60 -11.09
C LYS A 82 -22.42 0.27 -12.55
N VAL A 83 -22.06 -0.96 -12.85
CA VAL A 83 -21.67 -1.40 -14.18
C VAL A 83 -22.68 -2.41 -14.75
N ASP A 84 -22.80 -2.44 -16.06
CA ASP A 84 -23.66 -3.40 -16.77
C ASP A 84 -22.87 -4.69 -17.04
N ASN A 85 -23.11 -5.72 -16.24
CA ASN A 85 -22.43 -7.01 -16.34
C ASN A 85 -22.65 -7.73 -17.68
N SER A 86 -23.68 -7.35 -18.46
CA SER A 86 -23.91 -7.95 -19.77
C SER A 86 -22.94 -7.43 -20.85
N LYS A 87 -22.30 -6.30 -20.61
CA LYS A 87 -21.40 -5.61 -21.54
C LYS A 87 -19.97 -5.49 -21.03
N THR A 88 -19.74 -5.83 -19.76
CA THR A 88 -18.45 -5.59 -19.10
C THR A 88 -17.87 -6.86 -18.52
N ARG A 89 -16.54 -6.96 -18.60
CA ARG A 89 -15.74 -7.94 -17.89
C ARG A 89 -15.21 -7.29 -16.62
N ILE A 90 -15.64 -7.76 -15.47
CA ILE A 90 -15.31 -7.14 -14.18
C ILE A 90 -14.10 -7.81 -13.56
N VAL A 91 -13.07 -7.02 -13.30
CA VAL A 91 -11.82 -7.44 -12.65
C VAL A 91 -11.68 -6.73 -11.31
N SER A 92 -11.68 -7.50 -10.22
CA SER A 92 -11.48 -6.95 -8.87
C SER A 92 -10.02 -7.06 -8.45
N LEU A 93 -9.43 -5.94 -8.08
CA LEU A 93 -8.12 -5.87 -7.44
C LEU A 93 -8.29 -6.03 -5.93
N THR A 94 -7.29 -6.61 -5.27
CA THR A 94 -7.33 -6.81 -3.83
C THR A 94 -6.57 -5.73 -3.07
N TYR A 95 -7.21 -5.13 -2.08
CA TYR A 95 -6.68 -4.04 -1.27
C TYR A 95 -6.41 -4.44 0.17
N MET A 96 -7.44 -4.98 0.84
CA MET A 96 -7.39 -5.22 2.28
C MET A 96 -6.73 -6.56 2.64
N THR A 97 -6.34 -6.65 3.88
CA THR A 97 -5.73 -7.84 4.46
C THR A 97 -6.70 -8.69 5.22
N ASP A 98 -7.85 -8.13 5.58
CA ASP A 98 -8.93 -8.85 6.25
C ASP A 98 -10.09 -9.06 5.29
N TYR A 99 -9.99 -10.13 4.52
CA TYR A 99 -10.90 -10.43 3.41
C TYR A 99 -12.13 -11.23 3.80
N SER A 100 -12.17 -11.79 5.00
CA SER A 100 -13.13 -12.85 5.30
C SER A 100 -14.57 -12.50 4.96
N GLY A 101 -15.00 -11.27 5.24
CA GLY A 101 -16.35 -10.81 4.92
C GLY A 101 -16.49 -10.18 3.52
N LEU A 102 -15.51 -9.41 3.06
CA LEU A 102 -15.60 -8.69 1.80
C LEU A 102 -15.50 -9.61 0.59
N TYR A 103 -14.51 -10.52 0.56
CA TYR A 103 -14.30 -11.43 -0.56
C TYR A 103 -15.57 -12.23 -0.86
N ASP A 104 -16.19 -12.82 0.15
CA ASP A 104 -17.39 -13.64 -0.01
C ASP A 104 -18.58 -12.82 -0.51
N SER A 105 -18.60 -11.52 -0.23
CA SER A 105 -19.65 -10.61 -0.69
C SER A 105 -19.62 -10.29 -2.16
N TYR A 106 -18.45 -10.37 -2.82
CA TYR A 106 -18.29 -9.99 -4.22
C TYR A 106 -17.76 -11.07 -5.17
N VAL A 107 -17.22 -12.19 -4.66
CA VAL A 107 -16.61 -13.24 -5.49
C VAL A 107 -17.51 -13.73 -6.63
N ASN A 108 -18.81 -13.81 -6.40
CA ASN A 108 -19.78 -14.24 -7.39
C ASN A 108 -20.23 -13.12 -8.35
N LYS A 109 -19.85 -11.87 -8.09
CA LYS A 109 -20.30 -10.67 -8.81
C LYS A 109 -19.24 -10.10 -9.74
N VAL A 110 -18.08 -10.72 -9.80
CA VAL A 110 -16.96 -10.33 -10.66
C VAL A 110 -16.49 -11.51 -11.49
N ASP A 111 -15.83 -11.26 -12.61
CA ASP A 111 -15.31 -12.30 -13.48
C ASP A 111 -13.94 -12.79 -13.00
N HIS A 112 -13.08 -11.89 -12.57
CA HIS A 112 -11.75 -12.20 -12.09
C HIS A 112 -11.42 -11.44 -10.81
N ILE A 113 -10.56 -12.07 -9.97
CA ILE A 113 -10.01 -11.48 -8.75
C ILE A 113 -8.49 -11.58 -8.80
N VAL A 114 -7.82 -10.44 -8.84
CA VAL A 114 -6.36 -10.36 -8.87
C VAL A 114 -5.82 -10.37 -7.44
N LEU A 115 -5.02 -11.37 -7.15
CA LEU A 115 -4.36 -11.59 -5.86
C LEU A 115 -2.83 -11.49 -6.00
N PRO A 116 -2.10 -11.10 -4.96
CA PRO A 116 -0.65 -11.04 -4.98
C PRO A 116 -0.01 -12.40 -5.31
N SER A 117 -0.43 -13.48 -4.66
CA SER A 117 0.13 -14.83 -4.86
C SER A 117 -0.81 -15.94 -4.39
N LYS A 118 -0.46 -17.19 -4.72
CA LYS A 118 -1.16 -18.39 -4.20
C LYS A 118 -1.01 -18.54 -2.68
N SER A 119 0.17 -18.26 -2.13
CA SER A 119 0.38 -18.32 -0.68
C SER A 119 -0.43 -17.27 0.05
N PHE A 120 -0.61 -16.10 -0.55
CA PHE A 120 -1.50 -15.06 -0.03
C PHE A 120 -2.96 -15.54 0.03
N ALA A 121 -3.47 -16.11 -1.06
CA ALA A 121 -4.82 -16.69 -1.10
C ALA A 121 -4.99 -17.81 -0.05
N LYS A 122 -4.00 -18.69 0.10
CA LYS A 122 -4.00 -19.76 1.10
C LYS A 122 -4.04 -19.22 2.53
N ALA A 123 -3.26 -18.19 2.84
CA ALA A 123 -3.24 -17.55 4.15
C ALA A 123 -4.62 -16.97 4.56
N TYR A 124 -5.40 -16.55 3.57
CA TYR A 124 -6.77 -16.04 3.77
C TYR A 124 -7.85 -17.11 3.62
N ASN A 125 -7.47 -18.34 3.34
CA ASN A 125 -8.41 -19.44 3.04
C ASN A 125 -9.41 -19.08 1.93
N LYS A 126 -8.94 -18.39 0.89
CA LYS A 126 -9.75 -17.92 -0.25
C LYS A 126 -9.39 -18.70 -1.51
N ASN A 127 -10.26 -19.60 -1.90
CA ASN A 127 -10.07 -20.43 -3.08
C ASN A 127 -11.26 -20.25 -4.04
N SER A 128 -10.98 -19.78 -5.24
CA SER A 128 -11.96 -19.61 -6.31
C SER A 128 -11.28 -19.82 -7.66
N PRO A 129 -11.96 -20.40 -8.65
CA PRO A 129 -11.44 -20.48 -10.03
C PRO A 129 -11.30 -19.09 -10.69
N LYS A 130 -11.92 -18.05 -10.11
CA LYS A 130 -11.79 -16.66 -10.56
C LYS A 130 -10.50 -15.97 -10.10
N ASN A 131 -9.74 -16.60 -9.21
CA ASN A 131 -8.51 -16.03 -8.67
C ASN A 131 -7.37 -16.06 -9.70
N LEU A 132 -6.81 -14.90 -9.95
CA LEU A 132 -5.62 -14.68 -10.78
C LEU A 132 -4.46 -14.26 -9.88
N TYR A 133 -3.37 -14.98 -9.91
CA TYR A 133 -2.20 -14.72 -9.08
C TYR A 133 -1.17 -13.93 -9.87
N LEU A 134 -1.45 -12.64 -10.09
CA LEU A 134 -0.71 -11.76 -10.99
C LEU A 134 0.05 -10.63 -10.28
N GLY A 135 0.06 -10.65 -8.96
CA GLY A 135 0.69 -9.61 -8.15
C GLY A 135 -0.27 -8.47 -7.81
N SER A 136 0.30 -7.34 -7.41
CA SER A 136 -0.47 -6.14 -7.07
C SER A 136 0.09 -4.93 -7.82
N PRO A 137 -0.70 -4.26 -8.67
CA PRO A 137 -0.26 -3.09 -9.43
C PRO A 137 0.30 -1.97 -8.55
N LYS A 138 -0.15 -1.89 -7.31
CA LYS A 138 0.31 -0.89 -6.33
C LYS A 138 1.84 -0.80 -6.23
N TYR A 139 2.56 -1.88 -6.51
CA TYR A 139 4.01 -1.92 -6.38
C TYR A 139 4.75 -1.62 -7.68
N ASP A 140 4.04 -1.39 -8.78
CA ASP A 140 4.62 -1.02 -10.06
C ASP A 140 4.80 0.52 -10.13
N VAL A 141 5.56 1.05 -9.18
CA VAL A 141 5.84 2.48 -9.07
C VAL A 141 7.35 2.66 -9.10
N GLU A 142 7.83 3.50 -10.00
CA GLU A 142 9.20 3.96 -9.99
C GLU A 142 9.35 5.05 -8.92
N LEU A 143 10.26 4.83 -7.99
CA LEU A 143 10.57 5.76 -6.91
C LEU A 143 11.99 6.26 -7.09
N ASN A 144 12.16 7.58 -7.10
CA ASN A 144 13.44 8.25 -7.19
C ASN A 144 13.78 8.89 -5.85
N GLU A 145 14.86 8.43 -5.22
CA GLU A 145 15.26 8.90 -3.89
C GLU A 145 15.51 10.41 -3.86
N GLU A 146 16.24 10.96 -4.83
CA GLU A 146 16.55 12.39 -4.85
C GLU A 146 15.30 13.27 -4.98
N GLU A 147 14.34 12.84 -5.80
CA GLU A 147 13.06 13.52 -5.95
C GLU A 147 12.23 13.47 -4.67
N ILE A 148 12.24 12.33 -3.98
CA ILE A 148 11.53 12.14 -2.73
C ILE A 148 12.16 12.99 -1.62
N LEU A 149 13.48 12.98 -1.49
CA LEU A 149 14.20 13.82 -0.53
C LEU A 149 13.88 15.30 -0.75
N ARG A 150 13.93 15.77 -1.98
CA ARG A 150 13.58 17.14 -2.34
C ARG A 150 12.10 17.46 -2.07
N LYS A 151 11.19 16.57 -2.43
CA LYS A 151 9.74 16.72 -2.22
C LYS A 151 9.38 16.94 -0.76
N TYR A 152 10.06 16.25 0.13
CA TYR A 152 9.77 16.28 1.58
C TYR A 152 10.74 17.16 2.38
N ASP A 153 11.65 17.87 1.71
CA ASP A 153 12.68 18.69 2.35
C ASP A 153 13.47 17.87 3.40
N LEU A 154 14.05 16.75 2.95
CA LEU A 154 14.81 15.81 3.76
C LEU A 154 16.28 15.81 3.37
N SER A 155 17.15 15.56 4.36
CA SER A 155 18.60 15.41 4.15
C SER A 155 18.94 14.01 3.60
N GLY A 156 20.21 13.82 3.17
CA GLY A 156 20.77 12.52 2.82
C GLY A 156 21.19 11.65 4.04
N SER A 157 20.85 12.06 5.27
CA SER A 157 21.17 11.27 6.48
C SER A 157 20.43 9.94 6.52
N LYS A 158 20.92 8.98 7.32
CA LYS A 158 20.19 7.74 7.59
C LYS A 158 18.87 8.02 8.30
N LYS A 159 17.81 7.28 7.94
CA LYS A 159 16.46 7.53 8.39
C LYS A 159 15.77 6.32 8.98
N ALA A 160 14.96 6.56 10.00
CA ALA A 160 13.99 5.60 10.51
C ALA A 160 12.57 6.13 10.29
N LEU A 161 11.74 5.40 9.57
CA LEU A 161 10.33 5.72 9.44
C LEU A 161 9.50 5.05 10.52
N VAL A 162 8.84 5.82 11.34
CA VAL A 162 7.85 5.33 12.32
C VAL A 162 6.45 5.46 11.70
N ILE A 163 5.84 4.33 11.35
CA ILE A 163 4.43 4.27 10.93
C ILE A 163 3.59 4.25 12.20
N ALA A 164 3.23 5.42 12.69
CA ALA A 164 2.70 5.61 14.02
C ALA A 164 1.44 4.76 14.30
N PRO A 165 1.35 4.15 15.50
CA PRO A 165 0.16 3.46 15.95
C PRO A 165 -0.98 4.46 16.17
N ARG A 166 -2.18 3.95 16.39
CA ARG A 166 -3.23 4.79 16.96
C ARG A 166 -2.79 5.21 18.37
N SER A 167 -3.08 6.46 18.74
CA SER A 167 -2.62 7.07 20.02
C SER A 167 -2.92 6.25 21.27
N ARG A 168 -3.97 5.40 21.22
CA ARG A 168 -4.37 4.50 22.32
C ARG A 168 -3.67 3.14 22.33
N ASP A 169 -2.92 2.79 21.30
CA ASP A 169 -2.39 1.43 21.14
C ASP A 169 -1.03 1.26 21.86
N LEU A 170 -0.23 2.32 21.97
CA LEU A 170 1.03 2.35 22.69
C LEU A 170 1.17 3.68 23.45
N GLY A 171 1.60 3.63 24.71
CA GLY A 171 1.75 4.84 25.53
C GLY A 171 2.81 5.81 24.97
N ASN A 172 2.60 7.11 25.14
CA ASN A 172 3.48 8.16 24.65
C ASN A 172 4.93 8.03 25.14
N ALA A 173 5.12 7.57 26.40
CA ALA A 173 6.45 7.36 26.96
C ALA A 173 7.24 6.28 26.21
N LYS A 174 6.60 5.20 25.77
CA LYS A 174 7.22 4.13 24.98
C LYS A 174 7.58 4.59 23.57
N LEU A 175 6.71 5.39 22.91
CA LEU A 175 7.03 6.02 21.64
C LEU A 175 8.23 6.95 21.75
N ALA A 176 8.28 7.80 22.79
CA ALA A 176 9.42 8.68 23.04
C ALA A 176 10.71 7.91 23.26
N GLN A 177 10.66 6.77 23.98
CA GLN A 177 11.80 5.88 24.17
C GLN A 177 12.28 5.32 22.82
N ILE A 178 11.38 4.84 21.96
CA ILE A 178 11.74 4.35 20.62
C ILE A 178 12.47 5.44 19.83
N TYR A 179 11.92 6.66 19.77
CA TYR A 179 12.53 7.78 19.04
C TYR A 179 13.92 8.12 19.57
N LYS A 180 14.06 8.20 20.91
CA LYS A 180 15.35 8.44 21.54
C LYS A 180 16.40 7.39 21.16
N THR A 181 16.00 6.10 21.15
CA THR A 181 16.89 5.01 20.77
C THR A 181 17.27 5.07 19.29
N LEU A 182 16.35 5.38 18.39
CA LEU A 182 16.64 5.57 16.96
C LEU A 182 17.62 6.73 16.75
N ASN A 183 17.36 7.89 17.35
CA ASN A 183 18.25 9.06 17.27
C ASN A 183 19.65 8.77 17.84
N SER A 184 19.77 7.98 18.91
CA SER A 184 21.08 7.61 19.46
C SER A 184 21.91 6.72 18.52
N HIS A 185 21.29 6.12 17.50
CA HIS A 185 21.94 5.40 16.40
C HIS A 185 22.19 6.27 15.17
N GLY A 186 22.02 7.58 15.28
CA GLY A 186 22.23 8.52 14.18
C GLY A 186 21.15 8.48 13.09
N LEU A 187 19.97 7.96 13.40
CA LEU A 187 18.85 7.89 12.47
C LEU A 187 17.93 9.11 12.65
N GLU A 188 17.67 9.85 11.57
CA GLU A 188 16.63 10.88 11.53
C GLU A 188 15.26 10.21 11.63
N VAL A 189 14.45 10.61 12.61
CA VAL A 189 13.16 9.97 12.89
C VAL A 189 12.04 10.65 12.11
N LEU A 190 11.56 9.97 11.08
CA LEU A 190 10.40 10.36 10.28
C LEU A 190 9.14 9.72 10.87
N VAL A 191 8.12 10.50 11.17
CA VAL A 191 6.86 9.98 11.75
C VAL A 191 5.72 10.15 10.77
N LYS A 192 5.08 9.05 10.36
CA LYS A 192 3.91 9.06 9.47
C LYS A 192 2.67 8.57 10.20
N THR A 193 1.64 9.40 10.24
CA THR A 193 0.33 9.04 10.80
C THR A 193 -0.71 8.82 9.70
N ARG A 194 -1.89 8.33 10.09
CA ARG A 194 -3.04 8.17 9.19
C ARG A 194 -3.86 9.46 9.01
N GLY A 195 -3.44 10.57 9.59
CA GLY A 195 -4.17 11.85 9.55
C GLY A 195 -5.46 11.88 10.40
N LYS A 196 -6.05 10.72 10.72
CA LYS A 196 -7.26 10.61 11.56
C LYS A 196 -6.96 10.56 13.07
N ASP A 197 -5.72 10.23 13.43
CA ASP A 197 -5.24 10.10 14.81
C ASP A 197 -3.90 10.86 14.93
N PRO A 198 -3.92 12.19 15.03
CA PRO A 198 -2.70 12.97 15.18
C PRO A 198 -2.03 12.67 16.52
N LEU A 199 -0.70 12.62 16.52
CA LEU A 199 0.08 12.49 17.74
C LEU A 199 0.28 13.87 18.41
N ALA A 200 0.60 13.85 19.71
CA ALA A 200 1.02 15.06 20.41
C ALA A 200 2.31 15.62 19.76
N LYS A 201 2.50 16.95 19.78
CA LYS A 201 3.66 17.60 19.15
C LYS A 201 5.02 17.03 19.62
N SER A 202 5.12 16.64 20.89
CA SER A 202 6.32 15.99 21.46
C SER A 202 6.66 14.63 20.84
N LEU A 203 5.78 14.07 20.01
CA LEU A 203 5.93 12.77 19.33
C LEU A 203 5.98 12.90 17.81
N HIS A 204 6.29 14.08 17.30
CA HIS A 204 6.38 14.31 15.85
C HIS A 204 7.72 13.85 15.23
N GLY A 205 8.68 13.39 16.06
CA GLY A 205 10.01 13.05 15.58
C GLY A 205 10.75 14.28 15.02
N ASP A 206 11.68 14.05 14.12
CA ASP A 206 12.39 15.12 13.41
C ASP A 206 11.56 15.70 12.27
N LYS A 207 10.75 14.87 11.61
CA LYS A 207 9.76 15.28 10.59
C LYS A 207 8.44 14.50 10.76
N TYR A 208 7.33 15.18 10.54
CA TYR A 208 5.99 14.64 10.77
C TYR A 208 5.09 14.76 9.55
N PHE A 209 4.52 13.65 9.13
CA PHE A 209 3.72 13.54 7.92
C PHE A 209 2.28 13.09 8.22
N THR A 210 1.31 13.92 7.87
CA THR A 210 -0.11 13.65 8.07
C THR A 210 -0.85 13.42 6.75
N ASP A 211 -0.40 14.09 5.68
CA ASP A 211 -1.14 14.11 4.43
C ASP A 211 -0.72 13.01 3.49
N PRO A 212 -1.69 12.34 2.88
CA PRO A 212 -1.42 11.36 1.86
C PRO A 212 -1.18 12.05 0.51
N SER A 213 -0.08 11.76 -0.13
CA SER A 213 -0.07 11.66 -1.57
C SER A 213 -0.72 10.32 -1.93
N TRP A 214 -1.61 10.33 -2.93
CA TRP A 214 -2.32 9.11 -3.32
C TRP A 214 -1.56 8.30 -4.36
N TYR A 215 -0.76 9.00 -5.17
CA TYR A 215 0.12 8.39 -6.17
C TYR A 215 1.28 9.34 -6.53
N PRO A 216 2.56 8.93 -6.38
CA PRO A 216 2.95 7.80 -5.51
C PRO A 216 2.45 7.94 -4.08
N HIS A 217 2.27 6.81 -3.39
CA HIS A 217 1.73 6.85 -2.02
C HIS A 217 2.81 7.29 -1.02
N THR A 218 2.55 8.33 -0.23
CA THR A 218 3.51 8.91 0.73
C THR A 218 4.20 7.86 1.60
N THR A 219 3.47 6.84 2.08
CA THR A 219 4.08 5.78 2.91
C THR A 219 5.11 4.99 2.11
N MET A 220 4.88 4.70 0.84
CA MET A 220 5.86 3.98 -0.01
C MET A 220 7.10 4.83 -0.27
N GLU A 221 6.90 6.13 -0.56
CA GLU A 221 8.01 7.06 -0.77
C GLU A 221 8.90 7.15 0.49
N LEU A 222 8.28 7.29 1.67
CA LEU A 222 9.02 7.38 2.93
C LEU A 222 9.69 6.05 3.32
N ILE A 223 9.08 4.90 3.04
CA ILE A 223 9.72 3.58 3.23
C ILE A 223 10.94 3.46 2.33
N HIS A 224 10.82 3.86 1.06
CA HIS A 224 11.89 3.74 0.06
C HIS A 224 13.19 4.47 0.45
N ILE A 225 13.06 5.63 1.09
CA ILE A 225 14.21 6.45 1.54
C ILE A 225 14.66 6.16 2.96
N SER A 226 14.08 5.16 3.62
CA SER A 226 14.38 4.84 5.03
C SER A 226 15.27 3.61 5.14
N ASP A 227 16.25 3.65 6.03
CA ASP A 227 17.12 2.50 6.35
C ASP A 227 16.42 1.45 7.19
N ILE A 228 15.40 1.85 7.97
CA ILE A 228 14.61 0.97 8.83
C ILE A 228 13.21 1.54 9.05
N VAL A 229 12.22 0.65 9.18
CA VAL A 229 10.84 1.02 9.50
C VAL A 229 10.45 0.50 10.88
N VAL A 230 9.82 1.33 11.69
CA VAL A 230 9.13 0.92 12.91
C VAL A 230 7.64 0.81 12.63
N ASN A 231 7.11 -0.38 12.78
CA ASN A 231 5.73 -0.74 12.44
C ASN A 231 4.98 -1.24 13.67
N PHE A 232 3.67 -1.06 13.69
CA PHE A 232 2.80 -1.47 14.80
C PHE A 232 1.66 -2.33 14.25
N SER A 233 2.01 -3.54 13.80
CA SER A 233 1.08 -4.49 13.17
C SER A 233 0.30 -3.90 12.00
N SER A 234 0.91 -2.95 11.28
CA SER A 234 0.30 -2.34 10.10
C SER A 234 0.52 -3.19 8.86
N THR A 235 -0.41 -3.12 7.92
CA THR A 235 -0.30 -3.74 6.60
C THR A 235 0.84 -3.19 5.74
N ALA A 236 1.49 -2.13 6.18
CA ALA A 236 2.65 -1.55 5.52
C ALA A 236 3.87 -2.48 5.47
N ILE A 237 3.85 -3.60 6.20
CA ILE A 237 4.85 -4.66 6.03
C ILE A 237 4.98 -5.11 4.57
N LYS A 238 3.89 -5.15 3.81
CA LYS A 238 3.94 -5.50 2.38
C LYS A 238 4.80 -4.53 1.58
N GLU A 239 4.66 -3.24 1.87
CA GLU A 239 5.45 -2.18 1.26
C GLU A 239 6.92 -2.29 1.69
N CYS A 240 7.19 -2.54 2.97
CA CYS A 240 8.55 -2.73 3.48
C CYS A 240 9.24 -3.89 2.76
N VAL A 241 8.55 -5.04 2.62
CA VAL A 241 9.10 -6.22 1.94
C VAL A 241 9.36 -5.92 0.46
N MET A 242 8.41 -5.31 -0.24
CA MET A 242 8.56 -4.97 -1.67
C MET A 242 9.68 -3.95 -1.94
N LEU A 243 9.88 -3.02 -1.02
CA LEU A 243 10.92 -1.99 -1.10
C LEU A 243 12.23 -2.40 -0.43
N ARG A 244 12.31 -3.65 0.10
CA ARG A 244 13.49 -4.22 0.76
C ARG A 244 13.99 -3.41 1.94
N THR A 245 13.08 -2.80 2.67
CA THR A 245 13.38 -2.01 3.87
C THR A 245 13.12 -2.85 5.12
N PRO A 246 14.14 -3.12 5.95
CA PRO A 246 13.99 -3.90 7.18
C PRO A 246 13.09 -3.20 8.18
N LEU A 247 12.48 -3.98 9.07
CA LEU A 247 11.53 -3.41 9.99
C LEU A 247 11.59 -4.00 11.41
N ILE A 248 11.28 -3.15 12.37
CA ILE A 248 10.94 -3.51 13.75
C ILE A 248 9.43 -3.45 13.88
N ASN A 249 8.80 -4.55 14.27
CA ASN A 249 7.36 -4.62 14.44
C ASN A 249 6.98 -4.79 15.90
N PHE A 250 6.12 -3.92 16.41
CA PHE A 250 5.53 -4.04 17.73
C PHE A 250 4.15 -4.67 17.65
N HIS A 251 3.97 -5.83 18.27
CA HIS A 251 2.70 -6.50 18.42
C HIS A 251 1.85 -5.84 19.49
N ILE A 252 1.04 -4.86 19.10
CA ILE A 252 0.18 -4.12 20.02
C ILE A 252 -1.15 -4.83 20.26
N LYS A 253 -1.62 -5.56 19.25
CA LYS A 253 -2.87 -6.35 19.29
C LYS A 253 -2.55 -7.82 19.09
N PRO A 254 -3.41 -8.73 19.59
CA PRO A 254 -3.31 -10.13 19.23
C PRO A 254 -3.23 -10.22 17.71
N PHE A 255 -2.26 -10.96 17.24
CA PHE A 255 -1.97 -11.11 15.80
C PHE A 255 -3.16 -11.80 15.13
N GLU A 256 -4.10 -11.03 14.68
CA GLU A 256 -5.16 -11.56 13.83
C GLU A 256 -4.67 -11.57 12.40
N LYS A 257 -3.94 -12.63 12.14
CA LYS A 257 -4.03 -13.40 10.93
C LYS A 257 -3.21 -12.99 9.72
N PRO A 258 -3.67 -12.35 8.63
CA PRO A 258 -3.23 -13.05 7.44
C PRO A 258 -1.84 -12.62 6.95
N LEU A 259 -1.19 -11.63 7.57
CA LEU A 259 0.17 -11.22 7.22
C LEU A 259 1.24 -11.78 8.17
N LYS A 260 0.86 -12.66 9.11
CA LYS A 260 1.81 -13.24 10.08
C LYS A 260 3.03 -13.84 9.39
N PHE A 261 2.83 -14.51 8.27
CA PHE A 261 3.89 -15.12 7.50
C PHE A 261 4.94 -14.13 6.96
N LEU A 262 4.62 -12.85 6.78
CA LEU A 262 5.60 -11.83 6.38
C LEU A 262 6.46 -11.37 7.56
N TYR A 263 5.98 -11.48 8.78
CA TYR A 263 6.72 -11.07 9.99
C TYR A 263 7.66 -12.16 10.54
N GLU A 264 7.72 -13.34 9.92
CA GLU A 264 8.51 -14.49 10.36
C GLU A 264 9.91 -14.56 9.70
N TYR A 265 10.29 -13.58 8.91
CA TYR A 265 11.56 -13.51 8.21
C TYR A 265 12.58 -12.61 8.93
N ASP A 266 13.87 -12.85 8.68
CA ASP A 266 14.99 -12.14 9.34
C ASP A 266 15.05 -10.64 9.05
N TYR A 267 14.36 -10.14 8.04
CA TYR A 267 14.20 -8.70 7.82
C TYR A 267 13.28 -8.02 8.86
N CYS A 268 12.66 -8.79 9.75
CA CYS A 268 11.73 -8.28 10.75
C CYS A 268 12.14 -8.71 12.16
N GLU A 269 12.28 -7.73 13.06
CA GLU A 269 12.34 -7.99 14.49
C GLU A 269 11.00 -7.71 15.15
N ASN A 270 10.54 -8.66 15.97
CA ASN A 270 9.22 -8.61 16.58
C ASN A 270 9.31 -8.37 18.09
N PHE A 271 8.63 -7.34 18.57
CA PHE A 271 8.52 -7.00 19.99
C PHE A 271 7.06 -7.05 20.45
N GLY A 272 6.88 -7.39 21.73
CA GLY A 272 5.62 -7.16 22.44
C GLY A 272 5.47 -5.69 22.88
N LYS A 273 4.47 -5.44 23.73
CA LYS A 273 4.29 -4.11 24.36
C LYS A 273 5.42 -3.80 25.34
N GLU A 274 5.99 -4.81 25.95
CA GLU A 274 7.15 -4.70 26.84
C GLU A 274 8.41 -5.06 26.09
N PHE A 275 9.40 -4.20 26.15
CA PHE A 275 10.73 -4.36 25.56
C PHE A 275 11.76 -3.55 26.36
N SER A 276 12.99 -3.99 26.34
CA SER A 276 14.11 -3.24 26.92
C SER A 276 14.80 -2.38 25.85
N GLU A 277 15.46 -1.31 26.31
CA GLU A 277 16.26 -0.46 25.42
C GLU A 277 17.38 -1.24 24.74
N ASN A 278 18.08 -2.14 25.47
CA ASN A 278 19.12 -2.98 24.91
C ASN A 278 18.62 -3.92 23.80
N GLN A 279 17.44 -4.50 23.97
CA GLN A 279 16.84 -5.32 22.91
C GLN A 279 16.57 -4.49 21.64
N LEU A 280 16.04 -3.28 21.81
CA LEU A 280 15.77 -2.39 20.68
C LEU A 280 17.07 -1.94 20.00
N GLN A 281 18.10 -1.59 20.75
CA GLN A 281 19.44 -1.23 20.23
C GLN A 281 20.04 -2.39 19.41
N ASN A 282 19.99 -3.61 19.94
CA ASN A 282 20.51 -4.79 19.25
C ASN A 282 19.75 -5.05 17.94
N ALA A 283 18.42 -4.89 17.94
CA ALA A 283 17.60 -5.04 16.76
C ALA A 283 17.93 -4.00 15.67
N ILE A 284 18.09 -2.72 16.07
CA ILE A 284 18.49 -1.65 15.15
C ILE A 284 19.85 -1.99 14.54
N ASN A 285 20.85 -2.31 15.38
CA ASN A 285 22.19 -2.63 14.91
C ASN A 285 22.20 -3.82 13.94
N ARG A 286 21.46 -4.88 14.25
CA ARG A 286 21.35 -6.06 13.38
C ARG A 286 20.74 -5.69 12.02
N LEU A 287 19.57 -5.06 12.03
CA LEU A 287 18.80 -4.78 10.84
C LEU A 287 19.46 -3.75 9.91
N THR A 288 20.24 -2.82 10.45
CA THR A 288 20.92 -1.78 9.65
C THR A 288 22.30 -2.20 9.15
N ASN A 289 22.88 -3.32 9.65
CA ASN A 289 24.22 -3.75 9.28
C ASN A 289 24.27 -5.16 8.63
N GLN A 290 23.18 -5.92 8.67
CA GLN A 290 23.12 -7.25 8.08
C GLN A 290 22.67 -7.17 6.61
N ASP A 291 23.29 -7.96 5.74
CA ASP A 291 22.74 -8.17 4.40
C ASP A 291 21.48 -9.07 4.49
N LEU A 292 20.37 -8.52 4.07
CA LEU A 292 19.04 -9.15 4.10
C LEU A 292 18.49 -9.45 2.69
N GLY A 293 19.31 -9.26 1.66
CA GLY A 293 18.90 -9.35 0.26
C GLY A 293 18.22 -10.67 -0.09
N ASP A 294 18.82 -11.79 0.29
CA ASP A 294 18.29 -13.13 0.03
C ASP A 294 16.96 -13.38 0.75
N THR A 295 16.84 -12.92 2.00
CA THR A 295 15.62 -13.06 2.78
C THR A 295 14.45 -12.29 2.15
N PHE A 296 14.70 -11.09 1.66
CA PHE A 296 13.71 -10.33 0.89
C PHE A 296 13.32 -11.04 -0.41
N ASN A 297 14.29 -11.54 -1.18
CA ASN A 297 14.04 -12.27 -2.42
C ASN A 297 13.12 -13.45 -2.20
N ILE A 298 13.44 -14.31 -1.22
CA ILE A 298 12.64 -15.49 -0.87
C ILE A 298 11.22 -15.09 -0.48
N SER A 299 11.07 -14.05 0.36
CA SER A 299 9.76 -13.60 0.81
C SER A 299 8.92 -13.01 -0.33
N ILE A 300 9.54 -12.21 -1.21
CA ILE A 300 8.86 -11.60 -2.37
C ILE A 300 8.40 -12.69 -3.33
N GLU A 301 9.27 -13.62 -3.71
CA GLU A 301 8.93 -14.70 -4.64
C GLU A 301 7.80 -15.59 -4.11
N LYS A 302 7.87 -15.92 -2.82
CA LYS A 302 6.90 -16.82 -2.20
C LYS A 302 5.53 -16.19 -1.98
N HIS A 303 5.48 -14.92 -1.59
CA HIS A 303 4.26 -14.32 -1.04
C HIS A 303 3.72 -13.17 -1.85
N LEU A 304 4.57 -12.46 -2.55
CA LEU A 304 4.15 -11.27 -3.27
C LEU A 304 4.43 -11.38 -4.76
N PHE A 305 4.87 -11.01 -5.59
CA PHE A 305 5.25 -11.25 -6.98
C PHE A 305 6.42 -10.35 -7.35
N THR A 306 7.34 -10.88 -8.13
CA THR A 306 8.40 -10.10 -8.74
C THR A 306 7.95 -9.50 -10.07
N GLY A 307 8.47 -8.33 -10.40
CA GLY A 307 8.25 -7.66 -11.68
C GLY A 307 6.86 -7.02 -11.81
N SER A 308 6.59 -6.45 -12.97
CA SER A 308 5.41 -5.64 -13.25
C SER A 308 4.09 -6.43 -13.21
N SER A 309 3.29 -6.18 -12.18
CA SER A 309 1.94 -6.78 -12.05
C SER A 309 0.99 -6.19 -13.08
N SER A 310 1.09 -4.90 -13.35
CA SER A 310 0.25 -4.21 -14.34
C SER A 310 0.42 -4.81 -15.71
N LYS A 311 1.66 -5.07 -16.13
CA LYS A 311 1.94 -5.73 -17.40
C LYS A 311 1.30 -7.12 -17.47
N ARG A 312 1.50 -7.97 -16.45
CA ARG A 312 0.92 -9.32 -16.41
C ARG A 312 -0.61 -9.32 -16.43
N ILE A 313 -1.23 -8.38 -15.73
CA ILE A 313 -2.69 -8.25 -15.70
C ILE A 313 -3.20 -7.88 -17.08
N LEU A 314 -2.58 -6.91 -17.76
CA LEU A 314 -3.00 -6.50 -19.10
C LEU A 314 -2.72 -7.60 -20.13
N ASP A 315 -1.55 -8.25 -20.09
CA ASP A 315 -1.23 -9.40 -20.95
C ASP A 315 -2.29 -10.52 -20.83
N TYR A 316 -2.70 -10.84 -19.59
CA TYR A 316 -3.75 -11.83 -19.35
C TYR A 316 -5.09 -11.41 -19.95
N LEU A 317 -5.46 -10.14 -19.78
CA LEU A 317 -6.77 -9.64 -20.23
C LEU A 317 -6.86 -9.42 -21.75
N GLU A 318 -5.76 -9.18 -22.42
CA GLU A 318 -5.67 -9.06 -23.88
C GLU A 318 -5.71 -10.43 -24.58
N LEU A 319 -5.26 -11.48 -23.91
CA LEU A 319 -5.25 -12.85 -24.45
C LEU A 319 -6.60 -13.56 -24.33
N TYR A 320 -7.54 -13.01 -23.61
CA TYR A 320 -8.88 -13.52 -23.38
C TYR A 320 -9.93 -12.43 -23.57
#